data_7d3e98c9f09d15b7ad9ea549667f4b92
#
_entry.id   7d3e98c9f09d15b7ad9ea549667f4b92
#
_cell.length_a   1.000
_cell.length_b   1.000
_cell.length_c   1.000
_cell.angle_alpha   90.00
_cell.angle_beta   90.00
_cell.angle_gamma   90.00
#
_symmetry.space_group_name_H-M   'P 1'
#
loop_
_entity.id
_entity.type
_entity.pdbx_description
1 polymer ?
#
loop_
_entity_poly.entity_id
_entity_poly.type
_entity_poly.pdbx_seq_one_letter_code
_entity_poly.pdbx_strand_id
1 'polypeptide(L)'
;MADRTVLITGIAGEIGGHLAGELMKDGWTVCGLDRKTPPNADRDGLSFLECDLSDAADTEAKIEIFHGAFGAFDAVINCAGLIANAPLISFVEGRLVHHETRLWDRVLASCLSSAFYVTACTVQKMVESAKKGVIINISSVCSRGNPGQVAYSAAKAGMNGMTAALAKELGPMGIRVAALAPGYFDTASTREQVAAPRLKEIRNAVPLRRLGRLDEAASAIRFVLSNEYVNGKVIELDGGLVL
;
A
#
# COMPACT_ATOMS: atom_id res chain seq x y z
N MET A 1 -10.53 20.40 -17.41
CA MET A 1 -9.44 19.40 -17.31
C MET A 1 -10.15 18.06 -17.18
N ALA A 2 -9.72 17.00 -17.86
CA ALA A 2 -10.34 15.70 -17.67
C ALA A 2 -10.16 15.30 -16.20
N ASP A 3 -11.21 14.81 -15.56
CA ASP A 3 -11.19 14.40 -14.16
C ASP A 3 -10.25 13.20 -14.02
N ARG A 4 -9.15 13.38 -13.30
CA ARG A 4 -8.19 12.32 -13.03
C ARG A 4 -8.77 11.38 -11.98
N THR A 5 -8.70 10.09 -12.24
CA THR A 5 -9.23 9.04 -11.34
C THR A 5 -8.11 8.23 -10.71
N VAL A 6 -8.20 7.97 -9.41
CA VAL A 6 -7.25 7.13 -8.68
C VAL A 6 -7.98 6.04 -7.89
N LEU A 7 -7.49 4.83 -8.00
CA LEU A 7 -7.92 3.72 -7.13
C LEU A 7 -6.98 3.61 -5.94
N ILE A 8 -7.53 3.58 -4.71
CA ILE A 8 -6.76 3.39 -3.47
C ILE A 8 -7.29 2.18 -2.73
N THR A 9 -6.45 1.18 -2.50
CA THR A 9 -6.79 0.04 -1.66
C THR A 9 -6.38 0.29 -0.21
N GLY A 10 -7.08 -0.30 0.75
CA GLY A 10 -6.83 -0.02 2.17
C GLY A 10 -7.25 1.39 2.59
N ILE A 11 -8.30 1.92 1.96
CA ILE A 11 -8.73 3.32 2.14
C ILE A 11 -9.29 3.61 3.53
N ALA A 12 -9.77 2.61 4.26
CA ALA A 12 -10.18 2.77 5.65
C ALA A 12 -9.01 2.82 6.64
N GLY A 13 -7.79 2.49 6.19
CA GLY A 13 -6.57 2.65 6.97
C GLY A 13 -6.10 4.11 7.03
N GLU A 14 -5.25 4.45 8.02
CA GLU A 14 -4.81 5.82 8.24
C GLU A 14 -4.03 6.40 7.05
N ILE A 15 -3.12 5.63 6.44
CA ILE A 15 -2.35 6.08 5.28
C ILE A 15 -3.27 6.22 4.07
N GLY A 16 -4.08 5.20 3.75
CA GLY A 16 -4.99 5.23 2.60
C GLY A 16 -6.04 6.33 2.70
N GLY A 17 -6.66 6.49 3.86
CA GLY A 17 -7.66 7.54 4.11
C GLY A 17 -7.08 8.95 4.06
N HIS A 18 -5.86 9.15 4.60
CA HIS A 18 -5.16 10.44 4.51
C HIS A 18 -4.81 10.77 3.05
N LEU A 19 -4.25 9.81 2.32
CA LEU A 19 -3.95 9.98 0.88
C LEU A 19 -5.20 10.32 0.07
N ALA A 20 -6.31 9.63 0.32
CA ALA A 20 -7.58 9.94 -0.33
C ALA A 20 -7.99 11.39 -0.12
N GLY A 21 -7.96 11.87 1.13
CA GLY A 21 -8.27 13.25 1.46
C GLY A 21 -7.36 14.28 0.78
N GLU A 22 -6.07 14.00 0.70
CA GLU A 22 -5.10 14.88 0.06
C GLU A 22 -5.25 14.90 -1.47
N LEU A 23 -5.48 13.74 -2.10
CA LEU A 23 -5.68 13.67 -3.54
C LEU A 23 -7.01 14.29 -3.98
N MET A 24 -8.08 14.17 -3.18
CA MET A 24 -9.33 14.91 -3.45
C MET A 24 -9.13 16.43 -3.42
N LYS A 25 -8.31 16.97 -2.48
CA LYS A 25 -7.95 18.40 -2.48
C LYS A 25 -7.18 18.81 -3.73
N ASP A 26 -6.42 17.88 -4.32
CA ASP A 26 -5.69 18.10 -5.58
C ASP A 26 -6.57 17.90 -6.83
N GLY A 27 -7.89 17.69 -6.66
CA GLY A 27 -8.88 17.56 -7.75
C GLY A 27 -8.91 16.16 -8.37
N TRP A 28 -8.51 15.11 -7.65
CA TRP A 28 -8.70 13.73 -8.08
C TRP A 28 -10.07 13.20 -7.65
N THR A 29 -10.70 12.44 -8.53
CA THR A 29 -11.79 11.53 -8.16
C THR A 29 -11.17 10.27 -7.57
N VAL A 30 -11.53 9.91 -6.35
CA VAL A 30 -10.97 8.79 -5.61
C VAL A 30 -11.95 7.62 -5.60
N CYS A 31 -11.49 6.46 -6.07
CA CYS A 31 -12.17 5.17 -5.89
C CYS A 31 -11.46 4.40 -4.78
N GLY A 32 -12.20 3.92 -3.80
CA GLY A 32 -11.65 3.25 -2.62
C GLY A 32 -12.12 1.82 -2.48
N LEU A 33 -11.19 0.90 -2.18
CA LEU A 33 -11.49 -0.50 -1.83
C LEU A 33 -10.97 -0.82 -0.44
N ASP A 34 -11.81 -1.38 0.41
CA ASP A 34 -11.45 -1.89 1.74
C ASP A 34 -12.55 -2.84 2.23
N ARG A 35 -12.23 -3.69 3.21
CA ARG A 35 -13.24 -4.51 3.92
C ARG A 35 -14.06 -3.73 4.93
N LYS A 36 -13.61 -2.53 5.28
CA LYS A 36 -14.27 -1.64 6.24
C LYS A 36 -14.65 -0.36 5.54
N THR A 37 -15.83 0.13 5.83
CA THR A 37 -16.24 1.47 5.37
C THR A 37 -15.33 2.54 5.97
N PRO A 38 -14.73 3.42 5.14
CA PRO A 38 -13.93 4.51 5.66
C PRO A 38 -14.78 5.54 6.39
N PRO A 39 -14.24 6.26 7.38
CA PRO A 39 -15.01 7.22 8.20
C PRO A 39 -15.70 8.34 7.41
N ASN A 40 -15.31 8.58 6.18
CA ASN A 40 -15.83 9.65 5.31
C ASN A 40 -16.30 9.10 3.96
N ALA A 41 -16.95 7.93 3.95
CA ALA A 41 -17.41 7.26 2.71
C ALA A 41 -18.35 8.12 1.86
N ASP A 42 -19.14 9.01 2.50
CA ASP A 42 -20.14 9.88 1.84
C ASP A 42 -19.55 11.21 1.35
N ARG A 43 -18.23 11.35 1.32
CA ARG A 43 -17.58 12.59 0.92
C ARG A 43 -17.63 12.77 -0.60
N ASP A 44 -17.97 13.98 -1.05
CA ASP A 44 -17.91 14.34 -2.47
C ASP A 44 -16.52 14.07 -3.05
N GLY A 45 -16.49 13.41 -4.21
CA GLY A 45 -15.23 13.00 -4.87
C GLY A 45 -14.67 11.66 -4.42
N LEU A 46 -15.32 10.96 -3.46
CA LEU A 46 -15.00 9.62 -3.04
C LEU A 46 -16.11 8.63 -3.44
N SER A 47 -15.73 7.57 -4.14
CA SER A 47 -16.58 6.40 -4.37
C SER A 47 -15.96 5.20 -3.66
N PHE A 48 -16.74 4.53 -2.81
CA PHE A 48 -16.25 3.40 -2.01
C PHE A 48 -17.03 2.12 -2.34
N LEU A 49 -16.32 1.00 -2.42
CA LEU A 49 -16.89 -0.34 -2.46
C LEU A 49 -16.23 -1.22 -1.40
N GLU A 50 -17.03 -1.94 -0.64
CA GLU A 50 -16.54 -2.97 0.26
C GLU A 50 -15.99 -4.14 -0.57
N CYS A 51 -14.76 -4.58 -0.24
CA CYS A 51 -14.05 -5.60 -0.98
C CYS A 51 -13.08 -6.39 -0.08
N ASP A 52 -13.12 -7.71 -0.17
CA ASP A 52 -12.05 -8.56 0.35
C ASP A 52 -10.96 -8.70 -0.73
N LEU A 53 -9.95 -7.86 -0.65
CA LEU A 53 -8.83 -7.85 -1.60
C LEU A 53 -7.98 -9.13 -1.57
N SER A 54 -8.16 -10.03 -0.61
CA SER A 54 -7.55 -11.36 -0.60
C SER A 54 -8.30 -12.37 -1.47
N ASP A 55 -9.51 -12.03 -1.91
CA ASP A 55 -10.30 -12.77 -2.88
C ASP A 55 -10.15 -12.13 -4.27
N ALA A 56 -9.60 -12.90 -5.21
CA ALA A 56 -9.37 -12.43 -6.58
C ALA A 56 -10.68 -12.14 -7.32
N ALA A 57 -11.71 -12.95 -7.12
CA ALA A 57 -13.00 -12.79 -7.81
C ALA A 57 -13.77 -11.58 -7.27
N ASP A 58 -13.77 -11.34 -5.95
CA ASP A 58 -14.38 -10.14 -5.38
C ASP A 58 -13.63 -8.88 -5.86
N THR A 59 -12.29 -8.92 -5.88
CA THR A 59 -11.45 -7.82 -6.38
C THR A 59 -11.79 -7.49 -7.83
N GLU A 60 -11.85 -8.48 -8.71
CA GLU A 60 -12.20 -8.31 -10.13
C GLU A 60 -13.59 -7.69 -10.27
N ALA A 61 -14.60 -8.24 -9.58
CA ALA A 61 -15.97 -7.73 -9.64
C ALA A 61 -16.07 -6.25 -9.22
N LYS A 62 -15.37 -5.83 -8.17
CA LYS A 62 -15.39 -4.43 -7.72
C LYS A 62 -14.67 -3.49 -8.69
N ILE A 63 -13.57 -3.94 -9.30
CA ILE A 63 -12.84 -3.17 -10.32
C ILE A 63 -13.70 -3.00 -11.57
N GLU A 64 -14.45 -4.03 -11.99
CA GLU A 64 -15.39 -3.93 -13.10
C GLU A 64 -16.49 -2.87 -12.83
N ILE A 65 -17.05 -2.85 -11.63
CA ILE A 65 -18.04 -1.82 -11.24
C ILE A 65 -17.44 -0.42 -11.37
N PHE A 66 -16.24 -0.20 -10.83
CA PHE A 66 -15.57 1.10 -10.93
C PHE A 66 -15.21 1.45 -12.38
N HIS A 67 -14.71 0.48 -13.15
CA HIS A 67 -14.40 0.69 -14.55
C HIS A 67 -15.64 1.09 -15.37
N GLY A 68 -16.79 0.48 -15.10
CA GLY A 68 -18.07 0.85 -15.74
C GLY A 68 -18.51 2.29 -15.43
N ALA A 69 -18.20 2.80 -14.22
CA ALA A 69 -18.59 4.12 -13.77
C ALA A 69 -17.58 5.23 -14.14
N PHE A 70 -16.26 4.94 -14.11
CA PHE A 70 -15.20 5.93 -14.18
C PHE A 70 -14.20 5.69 -15.32
N GLY A 71 -14.32 4.56 -16.04
CA GLY A 71 -13.31 4.14 -17.03
C GLY A 71 -12.03 3.63 -16.37
N ALA A 72 -10.96 3.51 -17.17
CA ALA A 72 -9.65 3.10 -16.67
C ALA A 72 -9.00 4.21 -15.82
N PHE A 73 -8.35 3.82 -14.75
CA PHE A 73 -7.72 4.72 -13.79
C PHE A 73 -6.47 5.41 -14.35
N ASP A 74 -6.18 6.64 -13.89
CA ASP A 74 -4.92 7.34 -14.13
C ASP A 74 -3.84 6.88 -13.15
N ALA A 75 -4.25 6.46 -11.96
CA ALA A 75 -3.35 5.95 -10.94
C ALA A 75 -4.00 4.85 -10.10
N VAL A 76 -3.19 3.92 -9.61
CA VAL A 76 -3.58 2.89 -8.63
C VAL A 76 -2.59 2.92 -7.48
N ILE A 77 -3.08 2.99 -6.24
CA ILE A 77 -2.25 2.98 -5.02
C ILE A 77 -2.60 1.74 -4.20
N ASN A 78 -1.72 0.74 -4.24
CA ASN A 78 -1.84 -0.47 -3.44
C ASN A 78 -1.37 -0.20 -2.02
N CYS A 79 -2.29 0.23 -1.14
CA CYS A 79 -2.01 0.58 0.25
C CYS A 79 -2.56 -0.46 1.26
N ALA A 80 -3.41 -1.38 0.83
CA ALA A 80 -3.91 -2.44 1.69
C ALA A 80 -2.77 -3.33 2.21
N GLY A 81 -2.89 -3.77 3.46
CA GLY A 81 -1.93 -4.68 4.06
C GLY A 81 -2.21 -4.97 5.52
N LEU A 82 -1.73 -6.12 5.97
CA LEU A 82 -1.81 -6.58 7.35
C LEU A 82 -0.40 -6.65 7.94
N ILE A 83 -0.13 -5.85 8.98
CA ILE A 83 1.10 -5.96 9.77
C ILE A 83 0.86 -7.04 10.83
N ALA A 84 1.78 -8.00 10.93
CA ALA A 84 1.77 -9.02 11.96
C ALA A 84 3.15 -9.14 12.60
N ASN A 85 3.15 -9.13 13.93
CA ASN A 85 4.34 -9.35 14.75
C ASN A 85 4.27 -10.78 15.32
N ALA A 86 4.98 -11.72 14.70
CA ALA A 86 5.06 -13.11 15.14
C ALA A 86 6.42 -13.68 14.76
N PRO A 87 7.31 -13.91 15.75
CA PRO A 87 8.60 -14.57 15.52
C PRO A 87 8.43 -15.97 14.93
N LEU A 88 9.48 -16.46 14.24
CA LEU A 88 9.46 -17.82 13.71
C LEU A 88 9.28 -18.86 14.81
N ILE A 89 9.92 -18.63 15.96
CA ILE A 89 9.76 -19.45 17.18
C ILE A 89 9.47 -18.52 18.35
N SER A 90 8.47 -18.86 19.12
CA SER A 90 8.08 -18.18 20.37
C SER A 90 8.08 -19.17 21.55
N PHE A 91 8.28 -18.66 22.75
CA PHE A 91 8.12 -19.43 23.96
C PHE A 91 6.82 -19.01 24.67
N VAL A 92 5.82 -19.86 24.65
CA VAL A 92 4.48 -19.58 25.17
C VAL A 92 4.12 -20.68 26.17
N GLU A 93 3.75 -20.29 27.40
CA GLU A 93 3.32 -21.22 28.46
C GLU A 93 4.27 -22.40 28.67
N GLY A 94 5.57 -22.13 28.66
CA GLY A 94 6.59 -23.18 28.88
C GLY A 94 6.88 -24.08 27.66
N ARG A 95 6.37 -23.76 26.49
CA ARG A 95 6.54 -24.52 25.23
C ARG A 95 7.08 -23.68 24.11
N LEU A 96 7.88 -24.29 23.24
CA LEU A 96 8.27 -23.72 21.97
C LEU A 96 7.11 -23.86 20.97
N VAL A 97 6.71 -22.73 20.38
CA VAL A 97 5.66 -22.68 19.37
C VAL A 97 6.24 -22.02 18.12
N HIS A 98 6.04 -22.65 16.96
CA HIS A 98 6.44 -22.04 15.68
C HIS A 98 5.42 -21.01 15.18
N HIS A 99 5.84 -20.16 14.25
CA HIS A 99 4.98 -19.21 13.56
C HIS A 99 3.75 -19.93 12.96
N GLU A 100 2.57 -19.37 13.18
CA GLU A 100 1.32 -19.94 12.67
C GLU A 100 1.26 -19.81 11.14
N THR A 101 1.14 -20.93 10.42
CA THR A 101 1.09 -20.94 8.94
C THR A 101 -0.11 -20.17 8.40
N ARG A 102 -1.26 -20.22 9.05
CA ARG A 102 -2.43 -19.42 8.66
C ARG A 102 -2.18 -17.92 8.76
N LEU A 103 -1.37 -17.47 9.73
CA LEU A 103 -1.00 -16.06 9.83
C LEU A 103 -0.06 -15.66 8.69
N TRP A 104 0.89 -16.53 8.33
CA TRP A 104 1.75 -16.37 7.17
C TRP A 104 0.90 -16.17 5.90
N ASP A 105 -0.03 -17.10 5.62
CA ASP A 105 -0.89 -17.04 4.43
C ASP A 105 -1.73 -15.77 4.40
N ARG A 106 -2.32 -15.38 5.53
CA ARG A 106 -3.11 -14.15 5.64
C ARG A 106 -2.29 -12.89 5.35
N VAL A 107 -1.05 -12.83 5.83
CA VAL A 107 -0.17 -11.66 5.59
C VAL A 107 0.23 -11.59 4.12
N LEU A 108 0.60 -12.71 3.50
CA LEU A 108 0.91 -12.75 2.07
C LEU A 108 -0.31 -12.41 1.22
N ALA A 109 -1.47 -12.96 1.53
CA ALA A 109 -2.72 -12.67 0.82
C ALA A 109 -3.07 -11.19 0.91
N SER A 110 -3.01 -10.60 2.11
CA SER A 110 -3.37 -9.20 2.34
C SER A 110 -2.36 -8.18 1.80
N CYS A 111 -1.05 -8.49 1.79
CA CYS A 111 -0.02 -7.53 1.43
C CYS A 111 0.52 -7.68 0.00
N LEU A 112 0.63 -8.91 -0.51
CA LEU A 112 1.25 -9.20 -1.80
C LEU A 112 0.24 -9.64 -2.84
N SER A 113 -0.56 -10.67 -2.54
CA SER A 113 -1.52 -11.20 -3.50
C SER A 113 -2.61 -10.18 -3.84
N SER A 114 -3.12 -9.45 -2.85
CA SER A 114 -4.08 -8.36 -3.06
C SER A 114 -3.56 -7.29 -4.03
N ALA A 115 -2.31 -6.84 -3.84
CA ALA A 115 -1.69 -5.86 -4.74
C ALA A 115 -1.54 -6.41 -6.16
N PHE A 116 -1.23 -7.71 -6.29
CA PHE A 116 -1.15 -8.37 -7.59
C PHE A 116 -2.54 -8.43 -8.26
N TYR A 117 -3.59 -8.87 -7.57
CA TYR A 117 -4.94 -8.98 -8.12
C TYR A 117 -5.45 -7.62 -8.61
N VAL A 118 -5.35 -6.59 -7.78
CA VAL A 118 -5.74 -5.23 -8.14
C VAL A 118 -4.94 -4.73 -9.35
N THR A 119 -3.64 -4.95 -9.36
CA THR A 119 -2.78 -4.50 -10.46
C THR A 119 -3.13 -5.22 -11.76
N ALA A 120 -3.31 -6.54 -11.74
CA ALA A 120 -3.65 -7.32 -12.93
C ALA A 120 -4.95 -6.84 -13.57
N CYS A 121 -6.03 -6.71 -12.77
CA CYS A 121 -7.34 -6.27 -13.27
C CYS A 121 -7.29 -4.82 -13.79
N THR A 122 -6.66 -3.90 -13.05
CA THR A 122 -6.61 -2.48 -13.46
C THR A 122 -5.72 -2.24 -14.68
N VAL A 123 -4.58 -2.91 -14.76
CA VAL A 123 -3.66 -2.83 -15.91
C VAL A 123 -4.33 -3.36 -17.17
N GLN A 124 -5.07 -4.47 -17.08
CA GLN A 124 -5.85 -4.97 -18.22
C GLN A 124 -6.75 -3.86 -18.77
N LYS A 125 -7.53 -3.17 -17.93
CA LYS A 125 -8.40 -2.06 -18.34
C LYS A 125 -7.65 -0.86 -18.91
N MET A 126 -6.48 -0.54 -18.34
CA MET A 126 -5.62 0.52 -18.89
C MET A 126 -5.15 0.16 -20.31
N VAL A 127 -4.69 -1.08 -20.52
CA VAL A 127 -4.21 -1.53 -21.84
C VAL A 127 -5.34 -1.59 -22.86
N GLU A 128 -6.50 -2.17 -22.51
CA GLU A 128 -7.68 -2.22 -23.36
C GLU A 128 -8.15 -0.84 -23.80
N SER A 129 -8.01 0.17 -22.92
CA SER A 129 -8.40 1.56 -23.18
C SER A 129 -7.27 2.43 -23.77
N ALA A 130 -6.09 1.84 -24.05
CA ALA A 130 -4.87 2.56 -24.43
C ALA A 130 -4.51 3.72 -23.47
N LYS A 131 -4.88 3.59 -22.20
CA LYS A 131 -4.68 4.61 -21.17
C LYS A 131 -3.34 4.42 -20.49
N LYS A 132 -2.53 5.48 -20.51
CA LYS A 132 -1.30 5.57 -19.71
C LYS A 132 -1.64 5.82 -18.25
N GLY A 133 -0.76 5.36 -17.33
CA GLY A 133 -1.01 5.56 -15.91
C GLY A 133 0.16 5.18 -15.02
N VAL A 134 -0.09 5.12 -13.71
CA VAL A 134 0.93 4.74 -12.73
C VAL A 134 0.36 3.86 -11.63
N ILE A 135 1.09 2.80 -11.32
CA ILE A 135 0.83 1.92 -10.16
C ILE A 135 1.84 2.26 -9.07
N ILE A 136 1.35 2.54 -7.87
CA ILE A 136 2.19 2.83 -6.70
C ILE A 136 1.92 1.79 -5.62
N ASN A 137 2.94 1.01 -5.29
CA ASN A 137 2.86 -0.02 -4.26
C ASN A 137 3.39 0.52 -2.93
N ILE A 138 2.60 0.43 -1.86
CA ILE A 138 3.07 0.79 -0.52
C ILE A 138 3.80 -0.41 0.08
N SER A 139 5.12 -0.38 -0.05
CA SER A 139 6.05 -1.34 0.54
C SER A 139 6.32 -1.02 2.02
N SER A 140 7.52 -1.26 2.52
CA SER A 140 7.96 -0.92 3.88
C SER A 140 9.48 -1.01 3.98
N VAL A 141 10.08 -0.29 4.93
CA VAL A 141 11.47 -0.54 5.36
C VAL A 141 11.67 -1.98 5.83
N CYS A 142 10.62 -2.63 6.34
CA CYS A 142 10.64 -4.03 6.74
C CYS A 142 10.88 -5.01 5.56
N SER A 143 10.83 -4.56 4.32
CA SER A 143 11.18 -5.37 3.14
C SER A 143 12.63 -5.85 3.14
N ARG A 144 13.49 -5.24 3.95
CA ARG A 144 14.89 -5.66 4.17
C ARG A 144 15.05 -6.72 5.27
N GLY A 145 13.98 -7.04 5.96
CA GLY A 145 13.94 -7.93 7.11
C GLY A 145 13.82 -7.15 8.42
N ASN A 146 12.83 -7.53 9.23
CA ASN A 146 12.67 -7.00 10.58
C ASN A 146 12.39 -8.17 11.53
N PRO A 147 13.18 -8.38 12.60
CA PRO A 147 12.96 -9.46 13.54
C PRO A 147 11.53 -9.48 14.08
N GLY A 148 10.92 -10.64 14.10
CA GLY A 148 9.54 -10.84 14.53
C GLY A 148 8.48 -10.52 13.45
N GLN A 149 8.88 -10.16 12.23
CA GLN A 149 7.96 -9.83 11.13
C GLN A 149 8.27 -10.61 9.84
N VAL A 150 8.59 -11.90 9.96
CA VAL A 150 9.06 -12.72 8.84
C VAL A 150 8.06 -12.73 7.66
N ALA A 151 6.78 -12.94 7.92
CA ALA A 151 5.74 -12.96 6.88
C ALA A 151 5.57 -11.58 6.23
N TYR A 152 5.52 -10.52 7.03
CA TYR A 152 5.39 -9.16 6.54
C TYR A 152 6.61 -8.71 5.73
N SER A 153 7.81 -9.02 6.21
CA SER A 153 9.06 -8.73 5.49
C SER A 153 9.11 -9.46 4.15
N ALA A 154 8.75 -10.74 4.11
CA ALA A 154 8.68 -11.52 2.88
C ALA A 154 7.68 -10.94 1.88
N ALA A 155 6.47 -10.56 2.34
CA ALA A 155 5.45 -9.95 1.48
C ALA A 155 5.94 -8.61 0.89
N LYS A 156 6.55 -7.74 1.71
CA LYS A 156 7.03 -6.43 1.25
C LYS A 156 8.30 -6.52 0.37
N ALA A 157 9.16 -7.52 0.61
CA ALA A 157 10.27 -7.83 -0.30
C ALA A 157 9.75 -8.35 -1.66
N GLY A 158 8.75 -9.24 -1.64
CA GLY A 158 8.08 -9.71 -2.85
C GLY A 158 7.43 -8.57 -3.63
N MET A 159 6.80 -7.61 -2.95
CA MET A 159 6.24 -6.40 -3.56
C MET A 159 7.30 -5.55 -4.27
N ASN A 160 8.51 -5.42 -3.71
CA ASN A 160 9.62 -4.70 -4.36
C ASN A 160 10.06 -5.42 -5.64
N GLY A 161 10.17 -6.75 -5.61
CA GLY A 161 10.46 -7.57 -6.79
C GLY A 161 9.38 -7.45 -7.87
N MET A 162 8.10 -7.53 -7.47
CA MET A 162 6.94 -7.33 -8.34
C MET A 162 6.96 -5.94 -8.99
N THR A 163 7.25 -4.89 -8.22
CA THR A 163 7.38 -3.52 -8.73
C THR A 163 8.43 -3.42 -9.83
N ALA A 164 9.61 -4.03 -9.62
CA ALA A 164 10.70 -3.99 -10.59
C ALA A 164 10.40 -4.77 -11.88
N ALA A 165 9.70 -5.91 -11.78
CA ALA A 165 9.28 -6.72 -12.92
C ALA A 165 8.22 -5.98 -13.74
N LEU A 166 7.12 -5.56 -13.10
CA LEU A 166 6.00 -4.88 -13.76
C LEU A 166 6.43 -3.56 -14.42
N ALA A 167 7.36 -2.82 -13.83
CA ALA A 167 7.89 -1.60 -14.43
C ALA A 167 8.56 -1.82 -15.80
N LYS A 168 9.20 -2.97 -15.98
CA LYS A 168 9.83 -3.36 -17.25
C LYS A 168 8.81 -3.87 -18.26
N GLU A 169 7.83 -4.65 -17.80
CA GLU A 169 6.78 -5.21 -18.65
C GLU A 169 5.83 -4.14 -19.17
N LEU A 170 5.42 -3.21 -18.30
CA LEU A 170 4.36 -2.23 -18.59
C LEU A 170 4.88 -0.89 -19.11
N GLY A 171 6.18 -0.60 -18.91
CA GLY A 171 6.81 0.62 -19.39
C GLY A 171 6.62 0.90 -20.88
N PRO A 172 6.78 -0.10 -21.80
CA PRO A 172 6.49 0.08 -23.22
C PRO A 172 5.04 0.44 -23.54
N MET A 173 4.10 0.15 -22.63
CA MET A 173 2.67 0.49 -22.75
C MET A 173 2.35 1.88 -22.14
N GLY A 174 3.37 2.58 -21.62
CA GLY A 174 3.19 3.88 -20.96
C GLY A 174 2.61 3.79 -19.54
N ILE A 175 2.65 2.61 -18.91
CA ILE A 175 2.23 2.41 -17.53
C ILE A 175 3.47 2.27 -16.66
N ARG A 176 3.64 3.19 -15.71
CA ARG A 176 4.75 3.21 -14.75
C ARG A 176 4.39 2.41 -13.50
N VAL A 177 5.38 1.82 -12.86
CA VAL A 177 5.21 1.14 -11.58
C VAL A 177 6.33 1.57 -10.64
N ALA A 178 5.98 2.05 -9.45
CA ALA A 178 6.94 2.41 -8.41
C ALA A 178 6.46 1.92 -7.04
N ALA A 179 7.36 1.87 -6.07
CA ALA A 179 6.99 1.59 -4.69
C ALA A 179 7.45 2.73 -3.77
N LEU A 180 6.65 2.99 -2.73
CA LEU A 180 7.05 3.78 -1.58
C LEU A 180 7.30 2.81 -0.42
N ALA A 181 8.44 2.90 0.24
CA ALA A 181 8.78 2.11 1.41
C ALA A 181 8.81 3.00 2.67
N PRO A 182 7.67 3.17 3.35
CA PRO A 182 7.61 3.94 4.58
C PRO A 182 8.40 3.28 5.70
N GLY A 183 9.04 4.12 6.54
CA GLY A 183 9.49 3.75 7.87
C GLY A 183 8.35 3.78 8.89
N TYR A 184 8.65 4.16 10.12
CA TYR A 184 7.62 4.32 11.14
C TYR A 184 6.98 5.71 11.08
N PHE A 185 5.67 5.72 10.91
CA PHE A 185 4.84 6.93 10.84
C PHE A 185 4.07 7.15 12.15
N ASP A 186 3.82 8.40 12.46
CA ASP A 186 3.06 8.81 13.64
C ASP A 186 1.55 8.63 13.38
N THR A 187 1.09 7.40 13.54
CA THR A 187 -0.29 6.96 13.34
C THR A 187 -0.86 6.43 14.65
N ALA A 188 -2.19 6.42 14.80
CA ALA A 188 -2.84 5.79 15.94
C ALA A 188 -2.47 4.31 16.02
N SER A 189 -2.50 3.61 14.90
CA SER A 189 -2.09 2.21 14.79
C SER A 189 -0.65 1.97 15.29
N THR A 190 0.30 2.85 14.93
CA THR A 190 1.69 2.75 15.44
C THR A 190 1.73 2.94 16.96
N ARG A 191 0.98 3.91 17.50
CA ARG A 191 0.94 4.19 18.94
C ARG A 191 0.27 3.09 19.76
N GLU A 192 -0.73 2.42 19.19
CA GLU A 192 -1.44 1.31 19.83
C GLU A 192 -0.67 -0.01 19.78
N GLN A 193 0.02 -0.28 18.66
CA GLN A 193 0.71 -1.56 18.44
C GLN A 193 2.13 -1.59 18.99
N VAL A 194 2.76 -0.42 19.21
CA VAL A 194 4.14 -0.32 19.67
C VAL A 194 4.18 0.28 21.09
N ALA A 195 4.65 -0.51 22.08
CA ALA A 195 4.79 -0.04 23.44
C ALA A 195 5.68 1.22 23.54
N ALA A 196 5.34 2.15 24.43
CA ALA A 196 6.00 3.43 24.55
C ALA A 196 7.54 3.37 24.67
N PRO A 197 8.16 2.43 25.43
CA PRO A 197 9.61 2.27 25.46
C PRO A 197 10.19 1.94 24.06
N ARG A 198 9.55 1.00 23.36
CA ARG A 198 9.96 0.60 22.01
C ARG A 198 9.80 1.74 21.00
N LEU A 199 8.76 2.53 21.13
CA LEU A 199 8.54 3.71 20.28
C LEU A 199 9.64 4.76 20.49
N LYS A 200 10.13 4.91 21.73
CA LYS A 200 11.28 5.77 22.04
C LYS A 200 12.57 5.25 21.42
N GLU A 201 12.80 3.93 21.47
CA GLU A 201 13.95 3.29 20.81
C GLU A 201 13.91 3.50 19.28
N ILE A 202 12.75 3.28 18.66
CA ILE A 202 12.56 3.51 17.23
C ILE A 202 12.87 4.97 16.86
N ARG A 203 12.32 5.95 17.60
CA ARG A 203 12.63 7.36 17.37
C ARG A 203 14.13 7.67 17.52
N ASN A 204 14.79 7.02 18.46
CA ASN A 204 16.23 7.20 18.67
C ASN A 204 17.06 6.53 17.56
N ALA A 205 16.56 5.47 16.94
CA ALA A 205 17.22 4.80 15.81
C ALA A 205 17.05 5.57 14.49
N VAL A 206 15.95 6.33 14.33
CA VAL A 206 15.76 7.20 13.17
C VAL A 206 16.73 8.39 13.25
N PRO A 207 17.62 8.62 12.26
CA PRO A 207 18.53 9.77 12.25
C PRO A 207 17.83 11.11 12.43
N LEU A 208 16.64 11.32 11.85
CA LEU A 208 15.85 12.53 12.05
C LEU A 208 15.16 12.63 13.44
N ARG A 209 15.35 11.63 14.32
CA ARG A 209 14.86 11.61 15.71
C ARG A 209 13.34 11.79 15.88
N ARG A 210 12.57 11.48 14.87
CA ARG A 210 11.10 11.53 14.86
C ARG A 210 10.49 10.45 13.97
N LEU A 211 9.21 10.25 14.14
CA LEU A 211 8.40 9.46 13.19
C LEU A 211 8.03 10.32 11.97
N GLY A 212 7.73 9.67 10.86
CA GLY A 212 7.18 10.29 9.66
C GLY A 212 5.75 10.80 9.90
N ARG A 213 5.35 11.87 9.21
CA ARG A 213 3.97 12.37 9.19
C ARG A 213 3.26 11.88 7.92
N LEU A 214 1.95 11.71 8.01
CA LEU A 214 1.13 11.28 6.86
C LEU A 214 1.23 12.24 5.67
N ASP A 215 1.38 13.56 5.91
CA ASP A 215 1.62 14.55 4.86
C ASP A 215 2.92 14.30 4.08
N GLU A 216 3.95 13.74 4.73
CA GLU A 216 5.21 13.38 4.06
C GLU A 216 5.02 12.18 3.13
N ALA A 217 4.15 11.23 3.51
CA ALA A 217 3.75 10.14 2.62
C ALA A 217 2.96 10.66 1.41
N ALA A 218 2.00 11.56 1.65
CA ALA A 218 1.23 12.19 0.58
C ALA A 218 2.13 12.98 -0.38
N SER A 219 3.11 13.73 0.14
CA SER A 219 4.10 14.46 -0.66
C SER A 219 4.92 13.52 -1.55
N ALA A 220 5.39 12.39 -1.02
CA ALA A 220 6.14 11.40 -1.80
C ALA A 220 5.27 10.75 -2.89
N ILE A 221 4.00 10.46 -2.61
CA ILE A 221 3.04 9.95 -3.61
C ILE A 221 2.81 11.00 -4.71
N ARG A 222 2.58 12.27 -4.36
CA ARG A 222 2.46 13.37 -5.34
C ARG A 222 3.69 13.47 -6.25
N PHE A 223 4.88 13.31 -5.69
CA PHE A 223 6.11 13.28 -6.47
C PHE A 223 6.10 12.13 -7.49
N VAL A 224 5.72 10.92 -7.10
CA VAL A 224 5.64 9.77 -8.02
C VAL A 224 4.55 9.98 -9.09
N LEU A 225 3.40 10.54 -8.70
CA LEU A 225 2.30 10.84 -9.62
C LEU A 225 2.72 11.85 -10.70
N SER A 226 3.44 12.91 -10.32
CA SER A 226 3.81 14.03 -11.21
C SER A 226 5.11 13.79 -11.98
N ASN A 227 6.05 12.99 -11.48
CA ASN A 227 7.33 12.77 -12.13
C ASN A 227 7.28 11.55 -13.05
N GLU A 228 7.10 11.78 -14.34
CA GLU A 228 6.94 10.73 -15.35
C GLU A 228 8.20 9.88 -15.59
N TYR A 229 9.36 10.29 -15.07
CA TYR A 229 10.60 9.53 -15.20
C TYR A 229 10.87 8.56 -14.03
N VAL A 230 9.98 8.55 -13.02
CA VAL A 230 10.04 7.59 -11.90
C VAL A 230 9.36 6.29 -12.32
N ASN A 231 10.15 5.23 -12.55
CA ASN A 231 9.68 3.89 -12.89
C ASN A 231 10.62 2.81 -12.32
N GLY A 232 10.08 1.70 -11.82
CA GLY A 232 10.81 0.54 -11.31
C GLY A 232 11.62 0.80 -10.02
N LYS A 233 11.36 1.87 -9.30
CA LYS A 233 12.12 2.26 -8.11
C LYS A 233 11.30 2.08 -6.84
N VAL A 234 12.02 1.73 -5.77
CA VAL A 234 11.52 1.77 -4.39
C VAL A 234 12.06 3.05 -3.76
N ILE A 235 11.16 3.94 -3.38
CA ILE A 235 11.49 5.20 -2.73
C ILE A 235 11.35 4.98 -1.22
N GLU A 236 12.46 5.03 -0.51
CA GLU A 236 12.50 4.91 0.94
C GLU A 236 12.10 6.23 1.59
N LEU A 237 11.17 6.19 2.53
CA LEU A 237 10.69 7.34 3.28
C LEU A 237 10.70 7.00 4.77
N ASP A 238 11.88 7.01 5.37
CA ASP A 238 12.16 6.41 6.67
C ASP A 238 12.96 7.29 7.63
N GLY A 239 13.27 8.52 7.24
CA GLY A 239 14.08 9.45 8.02
C GLY A 239 15.54 9.01 8.22
N GLY A 240 16.02 8.11 7.33
CA GLY A 240 17.38 7.54 7.37
C GLY A 240 17.49 6.29 8.26
N LEU A 241 16.36 5.66 8.63
CA LEU A 241 16.38 4.43 9.44
C LEU A 241 17.00 3.28 8.66
N VAL A 242 17.96 2.60 9.26
CA VAL A 242 18.53 1.34 8.79
C VAL A 242 18.06 0.23 9.74
N LEU A 243 17.33 -0.78 9.20
CA LEU A 243 16.90 -1.98 9.94
C LEU A 243 17.93 -3.09 9.79
#